data_5f36bc72b2d2bf54be12d0c8cc9a76aa
#
_entry.id   5f36bc72b2d2bf54be12d0c8cc9a76aa
#
_cell.length_a   1.000
_cell.length_b   1.000
_cell.length_c   1.000
_cell.angle_alpha   90.00
_cell.angle_beta   90.00
_cell.angle_gamma   90.00
#
_symmetry.space_group_name_H-M   'P 1'
#
loop_
_entity.id
_entity.type
_entity.pdbx_description
1 polymer ?
#
loop_
_entity_poly.entity_id
_entity_poly.type
_entity_poly.pdbx_seq_one_letter_code
_entity_poly.pdbx_strand_id
1 'polypeptide(L)'
;MCKVIAIANQKGGVGKTTTTSNLGIGLAKQGKKVLLIDADAQGSLTASLGIQEPDRLEITLATIMAAIINDEEIKPECGILRHEEGVDFMPGNIELSGLETSLVNVMSRETVLRTYIEQQKDRYDYILIDCMPSLGMITINAFTSADSILIPVQAAYLPVKGLEQLIKTIGKVKRQINPKLEIEGILLTMVDNRTNYARDISNLLIENYGSRVRIFENSIPISVRAAEISAEGVSIYKHDPNGKVASAYQSLTEEVLGNE
;
A
#
# COMPACT_ATOMS: atom_id res chain seq x y z
N MET A 1 6.76 16.97 7.48
CA MET A 1 7.07 16.60 6.07
C MET A 1 6.21 15.38 5.76
N CYS A 2 5.54 15.34 4.61
CA CYS A 2 4.68 14.20 4.24
C CYS A 2 5.56 12.99 3.90
N LYS A 3 5.22 11.80 4.43
CA LYS A 3 5.88 10.53 4.12
C LYS A 3 4.98 9.70 3.19
N VAL A 4 5.52 9.30 2.04
CA VAL A 4 4.81 8.50 1.03
C VAL A 4 5.31 7.06 1.08
N ILE A 5 4.44 6.11 1.41
CA ILE A 5 4.76 4.68 1.54
C ILE A 5 3.95 3.87 0.53
N ALA A 6 4.63 3.15 -0.38
CA ALA A 6 3.97 2.18 -1.24
C ALA A 6 3.91 0.81 -0.54
N ILE A 7 2.74 0.17 -0.52
CA ILE A 7 2.55 -1.18 0.02
C ILE A 7 2.51 -2.16 -1.16
N ALA A 8 3.58 -2.93 -1.34
CA ALA A 8 3.78 -3.71 -2.57
C ALA A 8 4.28 -5.13 -2.34
N ASN A 9 3.73 -6.05 -3.11
CA ASN A 9 4.25 -7.41 -3.30
C ASN A 9 3.66 -7.98 -4.60
N GLN A 10 4.45 -8.71 -5.38
CA GLN A 10 4.00 -9.40 -6.60
C GLN A 10 2.98 -10.51 -6.32
N LYS A 11 3.00 -11.10 -5.13
CA LYS A 11 2.06 -12.15 -4.75
C LYS A 11 0.72 -11.53 -4.36
N GLY A 12 -0.38 -12.06 -4.92
CA GLY A 12 -1.73 -11.77 -4.49
C GLY A 12 -2.04 -12.38 -3.12
N GLY A 13 -2.99 -11.79 -2.39
CA GLY A 13 -3.48 -12.34 -1.12
C GLY A 13 -2.48 -12.30 0.06
N VAL A 14 -1.45 -11.46 0.01
CA VAL A 14 -0.48 -11.31 1.13
C VAL A 14 -0.86 -10.23 2.14
N GLY A 15 -2.06 -9.66 2.03
CA GLY A 15 -2.55 -8.63 2.95
C GLY A 15 -2.08 -7.20 2.64
N LYS A 16 -1.77 -6.86 1.39
CA LYS A 16 -1.43 -5.48 0.97
C LYS A 16 -2.56 -4.51 1.34
N THR A 17 -3.73 -4.71 0.78
CA THR A 17 -4.92 -3.88 0.99
C THR A 17 -5.30 -3.78 2.47
N THR A 18 -5.33 -4.92 3.17
CA THR A 18 -5.61 -4.96 4.61
C THR A 18 -4.56 -4.17 5.41
N THR A 19 -3.29 -4.23 5.01
CA THR A 19 -2.23 -3.45 5.65
C THR A 19 -2.38 -1.97 5.33
N THR A 20 -2.67 -1.60 4.09
CA THR A 20 -2.86 -0.20 3.68
C THR A 20 -4.00 0.44 4.47
N SER A 21 -5.18 -0.19 4.52
CA SER A 21 -6.35 0.33 5.23
C SER A 21 -6.10 0.44 6.73
N ASN A 22 -5.60 -0.62 7.38
CA ASN A 22 -5.46 -0.63 8.84
C ASN A 22 -4.26 0.18 9.34
N LEU A 23 -3.14 0.21 8.61
CA LEU A 23 -2.03 1.11 8.94
C LEU A 23 -2.45 2.58 8.77
N GLY A 24 -3.16 2.91 7.68
CA GLY A 24 -3.63 4.27 7.45
C GLY A 24 -4.60 4.76 8.52
N ILE A 25 -5.59 3.93 8.89
CA ILE A 25 -6.53 4.24 9.97
C ILE A 25 -5.80 4.28 11.32
N GLY A 26 -4.82 3.40 11.55
CA GLY A 26 -3.96 3.43 12.73
C GLY A 26 -3.21 4.77 12.87
N LEU A 27 -2.61 5.26 11.79
CA LEU A 27 -1.94 6.57 11.75
C LEU A 27 -2.93 7.72 12.00
N ALA A 28 -4.14 7.67 11.42
CA ALA A 28 -5.18 8.66 11.65
C ALA A 28 -5.63 8.68 13.13
N LYS A 29 -5.73 7.53 13.78
CA LYS A 29 -6.01 7.42 15.23
C LYS A 29 -4.91 8.04 16.09
N GLN A 30 -3.68 8.14 15.58
CA GLN A 30 -2.55 8.86 16.22
C GLN A 30 -2.51 10.35 15.84
N GLY A 31 -3.58 10.88 15.25
CA GLY A 31 -3.74 12.30 14.91
C GLY A 31 -3.05 12.73 13.61
N LYS A 32 -2.55 11.82 12.80
CA LYS A 32 -1.93 12.12 11.49
C LYS A 32 -3.01 12.33 10.43
N LYS A 33 -2.77 13.25 9.49
CA LYS A 33 -3.58 13.42 8.27
C LYS A 33 -3.11 12.40 7.24
N VAL A 34 -4.00 11.50 6.82
CA VAL A 34 -3.64 10.35 5.97
C VAL A 34 -4.46 10.32 4.70
N LEU A 35 -3.79 10.18 3.55
CA LEU A 35 -4.38 9.86 2.27
C LEU A 35 -4.03 8.41 1.89
N LEU A 36 -5.05 7.61 1.59
CA LEU A 36 -4.90 6.28 1.01
C LEU A 36 -5.12 6.36 -0.50
N ILE A 37 -4.31 5.68 -1.30
CA ILE A 37 -4.45 5.64 -2.75
C ILE A 37 -4.60 4.19 -3.20
N ASP A 38 -5.73 3.87 -3.86
CA ASP A 38 -5.97 2.57 -4.44
C ASP A 38 -5.38 2.52 -5.87
N ALA A 39 -4.20 1.91 -5.99
CA ALA A 39 -3.50 1.73 -7.26
C ALA A 39 -3.63 0.29 -7.79
N ASP A 40 -4.68 -0.42 -7.40
CA ASP A 40 -5.05 -1.74 -7.94
C ASP A 40 -6.34 -1.62 -8.78
N ALA A 41 -6.31 -2.13 -10.01
CA ALA A 41 -7.47 -2.18 -10.91
C ALA A 41 -8.63 -3.01 -10.36
N GLN A 42 -8.40 -3.83 -9.34
CA GLN A 42 -9.46 -4.56 -8.64
C GLN A 42 -10.29 -3.68 -7.70
N GLY A 43 -9.85 -2.45 -7.40
CA GLY A 43 -10.55 -1.54 -6.49
C GLY A 43 -10.72 -2.09 -5.07
N SER A 44 -9.80 -2.97 -4.64
CA SER A 44 -9.95 -3.72 -3.39
C SER A 44 -9.85 -2.83 -2.15
N LEU A 45 -8.98 -1.82 -2.17
CA LEU A 45 -8.90 -0.83 -1.08
C LEU A 45 -10.16 0.01 -1.04
N THR A 46 -10.63 0.48 -2.19
CA THR A 46 -11.87 1.26 -2.35
C THR A 46 -13.07 0.51 -1.79
N ALA A 47 -13.20 -0.79 -2.14
CA ALA A 47 -14.26 -1.65 -1.61
C ALA A 47 -14.13 -1.84 -0.09
N SER A 48 -12.91 -2.05 0.42
CA SER A 48 -12.65 -2.21 1.87
C SER A 48 -12.88 -0.94 2.69
N LEU A 49 -13.02 0.21 2.04
CA LEU A 49 -13.39 1.49 2.65
C LEU A 49 -14.88 1.86 2.39
N GLY A 50 -15.71 0.89 2.03
CA GLY A 50 -17.17 1.01 1.99
C GLY A 50 -17.76 1.31 0.61
N ILE A 51 -16.96 1.48 -0.46
CA ILE A 51 -17.48 1.69 -1.82
C ILE A 51 -17.51 0.34 -2.54
N GLN A 52 -18.65 -0.38 -2.47
CA GLN A 52 -18.78 -1.73 -2.99
C GLN A 52 -18.76 -1.84 -4.53
N GLU A 53 -19.05 -0.74 -5.23
CA GLU A 53 -19.07 -0.69 -6.70
C GLU A 53 -18.12 0.41 -7.21
N PRO A 54 -16.78 0.21 -7.12
CA PRO A 54 -15.78 1.22 -7.52
C PRO A 54 -15.92 1.66 -8.99
N ASP A 55 -16.38 0.76 -9.86
CA ASP A 55 -16.52 1.01 -11.30
C ASP A 55 -17.66 1.98 -11.65
N ARG A 56 -18.51 2.36 -10.68
CA ARG A 56 -19.54 3.40 -10.84
C ARG A 56 -19.05 4.80 -10.48
N LEU A 57 -17.86 4.93 -9.94
CA LEU A 57 -17.30 6.24 -9.60
C LEU A 57 -16.85 6.96 -10.87
N GLU A 58 -17.26 8.22 -11.01
CA GLU A 58 -16.88 9.05 -12.16
C GLU A 58 -15.42 9.52 -12.09
N ILE A 59 -14.91 9.73 -10.88
CA ILE A 59 -13.55 10.22 -10.66
C ILE A 59 -12.79 9.24 -9.78
N THR A 60 -11.74 8.66 -10.35
CA THR A 60 -10.87 7.68 -9.73
C THR A 60 -9.41 8.03 -10.00
N LEU A 61 -8.47 7.27 -9.45
CA LEU A 61 -7.05 7.44 -9.75
C LEU A 61 -6.76 7.36 -11.26
N ALA A 62 -7.48 6.49 -11.98
CA ALA A 62 -7.33 6.37 -13.44
C ALA A 62 -7.71 7.67 -14.15
N THR A 63 -8.83 8.30 -13.77
CA THR A 63 -9.29 9.59 -14.31
C THR A 63 -8.26 10.69 -14.05
N ILE A 64 -7.74 10.76 -12.82
CA ILE A 64 -6.74 11.77 -12.43
C ILE A 64 -5.44 11.58 -13.23
N MET A 65 -4.94 10.35 -13.33
CA MET A 65 -3.71 10.09 -14.09
C MET A 65 -3.90 10.36 -15.59
N ALA A 66 -5.08 10.04 -16.16
CA ALA A 66 -5.38 10.33 -17.55
C ALA A 66 -5.40 11.85 -17.83
N ALA A 67 -5.99 12.64 -16.95
CA ALA A 67 -6.01 14.08 -17.07
C ALA A 67 -4.59 14.69 -16.99
N ILE A 68 -3.71 14.17 -16.11
CA ILE A 68 -2.29 14.59 -16.06
C ILE A 68 -1.58 14.26 -17.38
N ILE A 69 -1.84 13.09 -17.97
CA ILE A 69 -1.25 12.69 -19.26
C ILE A 69 -1.68 13.63 -20.38
N ASN A 70 -2.89 14.17 -20.31
CA ASN A 70 -3.46 15.09 -21.30
C ASN A 70 -3.15 16.57 -21.01
N ASP A 71 -2.30 16.86 -20.00
CA ASP A 71 -1.99 18.23 -19.55
C ASP A 71 -3.24 19.03 -19.11
N GLU A 72 -4.26 18.32 -18.57
CA GLU A 72 -5.48 18.95 -18.04
C GLU A 72 -5.25 19.44 -16.61
N GLU A 73 -5.78 20.61 -16.28
CA GLU A 73 -5.71 21.18 -14.93
C GLU A 73 -6.68 20.47 -13.98
N ILE A 74 -6.14 19.90 -12.89
CA ILE A 74 -6.92 19.17 -11.88
C ILE A 74 -6.76 19.85 -10.53
N LYS A 75 -7.89 20.07 -9.85
CA LYS A 75 -7.83 20.55 -8.47
C LYS A 75 -7.32 19.43 -7.54
N PRO A 76 -6.44 19.74 -6.58
CA PRO A 76 -5.84 18.73 -5.68
C PRO A 76 -6.87 17.86 -4.92
N GLU A 77 -8.06 18.42 -4.58
CA GLU A 77 -9.12 17.69 -3.87
C GLU A 77 -10.00 16.81 -4.76
N CYS A 78 -9.84 16.90 -6.09
CA CYS A 78 -10.69 16.20 -7.03
C CYS A 78 -10.63 14.67 -6.84
N GLY A 79 -11.78 14.02 -6.70
CA GLY A 79 -11.90 12.57 -6.52
C GLY A 79 -11.53 12.03 -5.14
N ILE A 80 -11.05 12.87 -4.22
CA ILE A 80 -10.74 12.43 -2.86
C ILE A 80 -12.03 12.25 -2.06
N LEU A 81 -12.22 11.07 -1.51
CA LEU A 81 -13.32 10.71 -0.64
C LEU A 81 -12.87 10.65 0.82
N ARG A 82 -13.80 10.84 1.75
CA ARG A 82 -13.52 10.78 3.18
C ARG A 82 -14.15 9.55 3.82
N HIS A 83 -13.35 8.80 4.56
CA HIS A 83 -13.81 7.67 5.35
C HIS A 83 -14.16 8.10 6.78
N GLU A 84 -15.18 7.46 7.39
CA GLU A 84 -15.67 7.79 8.72
C GLU A 84 -14.61 7.59 9.84
N GLU A 85 -13.63 6.73 9.64
CA GLU A 85 -12.53 6.50 10.59
C GLU A 85 -11.34 7.47 10.40
N GLY A 86 -11.55 8.60 9.71
CA GLY A 86 -10.66 9.76 9.72
C GLY A 86 -9.55 9.75 8.67
N VAL A 87 -9.56 8.84 7.72
CA VAL A 87 -8.68 8.87 6.55
C VAL A 87 -9.40 9.43 5.33
N ASP A 88 -8.66 10.10 4.46
CA ASP A 88 -9.10 10.42 3.12
C ASP A 88 -8.58 9.35 2.15
N PHE A 89 -9.27 9.11 1.02
CA PHE A 89 -8.79 8.14 0.04
C PHE A 89 -9.11 8.54 -1.41
N MET A 90 -8.19 8.21 -2.31
CA MET A 90 -8.35 8.27 -3.76
C MET A 90 -8.74 6.88 -4.24
N PRO A 91 -9.96 6.70 -4.78
CA PRO A 91 -10.44 5.41 -5.23
C PRO A 91 -9.73 4.93 -6.50
N GLY A 92 -9.56 3.60 -6.60
CA GLY A 92 -9.14 2.88 -7.80
C GLY A 92 -10.28 2.04 -8.36
N ASN A 93 -10.23 1.75 -9.66
CA ASN A 93 -11.20 0.90 -10.35
C ASN A 93 -10.57 0.22 -11.57
N ILE A 94 -11.39 -0.56 -12.31
CA ILE A 94 -10.95 -1.34 -13.48
C ILE A 94 -10.31 -0.49 -14.59
N GLU A 95 -10.59 0.81 -14.68
CA GLU A 95 -10.02 1.71 -15.68
C GLU A 95 -8.48 1.82 -15.58
N LEU A 96 -7.91 1.56 -14.38
CA LEU A 96 -6.45 1.47 -14.21
C LEU A 96 -5.80 0.43 -15.14
N SER A 97 -6.50 -0.66 -15.48
CA SER A 97 -5.99 -1.65 -16.44
C SER A 97 -5.87 -1.07 -17.87
N GLY A 98 -6.82 -0.26 -18.29
CA GLY A 98 -6.78 0.47 -19.56
C GLY A 98 -5.68 1.53 -19.57
N LEU A 99 -5.57 2.27 -18.49
CA LEU A 99 -4.54 3.29 -18.30
C LEU A 99 -3.12 2.68 -18.36
N GLU A 100 -2.90 1.51 -17.77
CA GLU A 100 -1.60 0.83 -17.82
C GLU A 100 -1.14 0.56 -19.25
N THR A 101 -2.07 0.19 -20.12
CA THR A 101 -1.80 0.00 -21.55
C THR A 101 -1.50 1.34 -22.25
N SER A 102 -2.24 2.38 -21.92
CA SER A 102 -2.06 3.73 -22.49
C SER A 102 -0.71 4.35 -22.13
N LEU A 103 -0.23 4.12 -20.91
CA LEU A 103 1.05 4.63 -20.40
C LEU A 103 2.26 4.18 -21.26
N VAL A 104 2.17 3.09 -22.02
CA VAL A 104 3.28 2.59 -22.84
C VAL A 104 3.82 3.65 -23.79
N ASN A 105 2.95 4.52 -24.34
CA ASN A 105 3.29 5.54 -25.31
C ASN A 105 3.43 6.95 -24.72
N VAL A 106 3.30 7.11 -23.40
CA VAL A 106 3.35 8.41 -22.72
C VAL A 106 4.79 8.79 -22.41
N MET A 107 5.13 10.05 -22.64
CA MET A 107 6.41 10.62 -22.23
C MET A 107 6.48 10.73 -20.71
N SER A 108 7.63 10.40 -20.10
CA SER A 108 7.81 10.38 -18.63
C SER A 108 6.77 9.52 -17.87
N ARG A 109 6.29 8.48 -18.52
CA ARG A 109 5.22 7.57 -18.05
C ARG A 109 5.40 7.00 -16.65
N GLU A 110 6.63 6.96 -16.16
CA GLU A 110 6.98 6.46 -14.83
C GLU A 110 6.70 7.49 -13.70
N THR A 111 6.40 8.74 -14.04
CA THR A 111 6.28 9.85 -13.09
C THR A 111 4.90 10.50 -13.03
N VAL A 112 3.92 10.00 -13.75
CA VAL A 112 2.57 10.56 -13.82
C VAL A 112 1.94 10.64 -12.42
N LEU A 113 2.00 9.54 -11.64
CA LEU A 113 1.47 9.52 -10.28
C LEU A 113 2.25 10.45 -9.34
N ARG A 114 3.56 10.64 -9.56
CA ARG A 114 4.37 11.60 -8.79
C ARG A 114 3.80 13.03 -8.93
N THR A 115 3.40 13.43 -10.13
CA THR A 115 2.80 14.74 -10.37
C THR A 115 1.57 14.97 -9.49
N TYR A 116 0.70 13.97 -9.37
CA TYR A 116 -0.46 14.03 -8.47
C TYR A 116 -0.04 14.08 -7.00
N ILE A 117 0.86 13.20 -6.57
CA ILE A 117 1.28 13.10 -5.16
C ILE A 117 1.95 14.37 -4.67
N GLU A 118 2.78 15.04 -5.50
CA GLU A 118 3.41 16.31 -5.12
C GLU A 118 2.39 17.40 -4.78
N GLN A 119 1.21 17.41 -5.42
CA GLN A 119 0.12 18.34 -5.11
C GLN A 119 -0.58 18.02 -3.77
N GLN A 120 -0.40 16.81 -3.24
CA GLN A 120 -1.04 16.37 -1.99
C GLN A 120 -0.14 16.54 -0.76
N LYS A 121 1.19 16.61 -0.93
CA LYS A 121 2.16 16.56 0.19
C LYS A 121 1.98 17.62 1.26
N ASP A 122 1.49 18.81 0.91
CA ASP A 122 1.26 19.89 1.88
C ASP A 122 -0.03 19.69 2.70
N ARG A 123 -0.87 18.73 2.31
CA ARG A 123 -2.19 18.49 2.92
C ARG A 123 -2.17 17.32 3.91
N TYR A 124 -1.24 16.38 3.72
CA TYR A 124 -1.17 15.13 4.48
C TYR A 124 0.18 14.93 5.16
N ASP A 125 0.16 14.22 6.29
CA ASP A 125 1.36 13.75 6.98
C ASP A 125 1.86 12.44 6.38
N TYR A 126 0.92 11.58 5.93
CA TYR A 126 1.18 10.29 5.29
C TYR A 126 0.33 10.09 4.04
N ILE A 127 0.95 9.52 3.01
CA ILE A 127 0.25 8.99 1.83
C ILE A 127 0.63 7.51 1.71
N LEU A 128 -0.37 6.61 1.75
CA LEU A 128 -0.16 5.18 1.58
C LEU A 128 -0.73 4.74 0.23
N ILE A 129 0.06 4.02 -0.57
CA ILE A 129 -0.35 3.56 -1.91
C ILE A 129 -0.50 2.05 -1.89
N ASP A 130 -1.73 1.54 -2.08
CA ASP A 130 -2.00 0.10 -2.24
C ASP A 130 -1.69 -0.33 -3.66
N CYS A 131 -0.65 -1.14 -3.85
CA CYS A 131 -0.18 -1.55 -5.17
C CYS A 131 -0.81 -2.88 -5.62
N MET A 132 -1.10 -3.00 -6.92
CA MET A 132 -1.51 -4.26 -7.53
C MET A 132 -0.43 -5.34 -7.40
N PRO A 133 -0.80 -6.65 -7.50
CA PRO A 133 0.14 -7.75 -7.40
C PRO A 133 0.93 -7.96 -8.72
N SER A 134 1.53 -6.90 -9.23
CA SER A 134 2.34 -6.92 -10.46
C SER A 134 3.50 -5.93 -10.34
N LEU A 135 4.46 -6.00 -11.26
CA LEU A 135 5.50 -4.98 -11.44
C LEU A 135 5.27 -4.20 -12.76
N GLY A 136 4.01 -3.94 -13.08
CA GLY A 136 3.61 -3.16 -14.23
C GLY A 136 3.83 -1.65 -14.04
N MET A 137 3.39 -0.87 -15.02
CA MET A 137 3.68 0.56 -15.07
C MET A 137 3.03 1.35 -13.92
N ILE A 138 1.83 0.94 -13.46
CA ILE A 138 1.17 1.57 -12.30
C ILE A 138 2.01 1.36 -11.03
N THR A 139 2.52 0.13 -10.80
CA THR A 139 3.40 -0.16 -9.65
C THR A 139 4.73 0.61 -9.74
N ILE A 140 5.31 0.76 -10.94
CA ILE A 140 6.49 1.60 -11.15
C ILE A 140 6.20 3.07 -10.82
N ASN A 141 5.03 3.59 -11.19
CA ASN A 141 4.58 4.93 -10.81
C ASN A 141 4.48 5.09 -9.29
N ALA A 142 3.93 4.10 -8.59
CA ALA A 142 3.88 4.10 -7.12
C ALA A 142 5.29 4.16 -6.51
N PHE A 143 6.24 3.34 -6.98
CA PHE A 143 7.64 3.34 -6.50
C PHE A 143 8.37 4.63 -6.83
N THR A 144 8.07 5.23 -7.98
CA THR A 144 8.66 6.49 -8.40
C THR A 144 8.21 7.64 -7.52
N SER A 145 7.01 7.58 -6.98
CA SER A 145 6.37 8.60 -6.14
C SER A 145 6.65 8.43 -4.65
N ALA A 146 6.99 7.22 -4.21
CA ALA A 146 7.15 6.88 -2.81
C ALA A 146 8.52 7.28 -2.25
N ASP A 147 8.56 7.57 -0.95
CA ASP A 147 9.79 7.69 -0.17
C ASP A 147 10.28 6.30 0.25
N SER A 148 9.33 5.39 0.57
CA SER A 148 9.68 4.03 0.97
C SER A 148 8.63 2.98 0.54
N ILE A 149 9.01 1.70 0.60
CA ILE A 149 8.16 0.56 0.25
C ILE A 149 8.07 -0.38 1.45
N LEU A 150 6.85 -0.59 1.95
CA LEU A 150 6.51 -1.64 2.90
C LEU A 150 6.12 -2.90 2.14
N ILE A 151 6.73 -4.04 2.49
CA ILE A 151 6.55 -5.31 1.76
C ILE A 151 5.86 -6.34 2.66
N PRO A 152 4.54 -6.52 2.55
CA PRO A 152 3.84 -7.59 3.24
C PRO A 152 4.22 -8.95 2.65
N VAL A 153 4.59 -9.92 3.50
CA VAL A 153 4.99 -11.27 3.12
C VAL A 153 4.23 -12.28 3.96
N GLN A 154 3.47 -13.18 3.31
CA GLN A 154 2.75 -14.23 4.01
C GLN A 154 3.73 -15.28 4.55
N ALA A 155 3.60 -15.63 5.84
CA ALA A 155 4.46 -16.60 6.53
C ALA A 155 4.14 -18.09 6.21
N ALA A 156 3.41 -18.37 5.11
CA ALA A 156 2.98 -19.75 4.79
C ALA A 156 3.83 -20.42 3.69
N TYR A 157 4.52 -19.65 2.85
CA TYR A 157 5.40 -20.17 1.80
C TYR A 157 6.39 -19.09 1.41
N LEU A 158 7.69 -19.42 1.42
CA LEU A 158 8.71 -18.51 0.94
C LEU A 158 8.66 -18.39 -0.59
N PRO A 159 8.12 -17.32 -1.14
CA PRO A 159 8.34 -17.00 -2.54
C PRO A 159 9.67 -16.24 -2.66
N VAL A 160 10.79 -16.90 -2.32
CA VAL A 160 12.14 -16.31 -2.40
C VAL A 160 12.34 -15.62 -3.75
N LYS A 161 11.90 -16.26 -4.82
CA LYS A 161 12.01 -15.69 -6.18
C LYS A 161 11.20 -14.40 -6.38
N GLY A 162 9.96 -14.34 -5.90
CA GLY A 162 9.12 -13.14 -6.05
C GLY A 162 9.63 -11.95 -5.24
N LEU A 163 10.06 -12.19 -4.01
CA LEU A 163 10.64 -11.15 -3.15
C LEU A 163 11.97 -10.64 -3.72
N GLU A 164 12.82 -11.53 -4.21
CA GLU A 164 14.08 -11.16 -4.86
C GLU A 164 13.85 -10.31 -6.11
N GLN A 165 12.87 -10.67 -6.94
CA GLN A 165 12.52 -9.90 -8.13
C GLN A 165 11.98 -8.52 -7.77
N LEU A 166 11.13 -8.43 -6.73
CA LEU A 166 10.62 -7.16 -6.22
C LEU A 166 11.78 -6.27 -5.74
N ILE A 167 12.67 -6.78 -4.89
CA ILE A 167 13.84 -6.05 -4.39
C ILE A 167 14.74 -5.59 -5.54
N LYS A 168 14.96 -6.44 -6.55
CA LYS A 168 15.72 -6.05 -7.76
C LYS A 168 15.03 -4.92 -8.53
N THR A 169 13.71 -4.94 -8.64
CA THR A 169 12.94 -3.87 -9.31
C THR A 169 13.01 -2.57 -8.52
N ILE A 170 12.82 -2.61 -7.19
CA ILE A 170 13.01 -1.46 -6.31
C ILE A 170 14.41 -0.86 -6.51
N GLY A 171 15.44 -1.70 -6.52
CA GLY A 171 16.82 -1.27 -6.76
C GLY A 171 17.06 -0.65 -8.14
N LYS A 172 16.31 -1.07 -9.18
CA LYS A 172 16.36 -0.44 -10.51
C LYS A 172 15.69 0.96 -10.47
N VAL A 173 14.49 1.06 -9.89
CA VAL A 173 13.78 2.35 -9.75
C VAL A 173 14.63 3.32 -8.93
N LYS A 174 15.21 2.88 -7.81
CA LYS A 174 16.12 3.70 -6.97
C LYS A 174 17.28 4.25 -7.77
N ARG A 175 17.95 3.44 -8.57
CA ARG A 175 19.13 3.89 -9.34
C ARG A 175 18.81 4.79 -10.52
N GLN A 176 17.65 4.59 -11.16
CA GLN A 176 17.36 5.22 -12.45
C GLN A 176 16.39 6.39 -12.37
N ILE A 177 15.45 6.38 -11.41
CA ILE A 177 14.31 7.30 -11.42
C ILE A 177 14.11 8.00 -10.07
N ASN A 178 14.18 7.26 -8.95
CA ASN A 178 13.94 7.78 -7.61
C ASN A 178 15.09 7.42 -6.64
N PRO A 179 16.19 8.19 -6.65
CA PRO A 179 17.37 7.89 -5.82
C PRO A 179 17.11 7.87 -4.30
N LYS A 180 16.02 8.49 -3.85
CA LYS A 180 15.63 8.55 -2.44
C LYS A 180 14.81 7.35 -1.97
N LEU A 181 14.35 6.50 -2.90
CA LEU A 181 13.52 5.36 -2.57
C LEU A 181 14.23 4.39 -1.63
N GLU A 182 13.59 4.08 -0.52
CA GLU A 182 14.08 3.12 0.47
C GLU A 182 13.12 1.91 0.61
N ILE A 183 13.53 0.85 1.29
CA ILE A 183 12.63 -0.20 1.75
C ILE A 183 12.29 0.10 3.20
N GLU A 184 11.03 0.38 3.50
CA GLU A 184 10.53 0.62 4.87
C GLU A 184 10.74 -0.60 5.75
N GLY A 185 10.43 -1.77 5.20
CA GLY A 185 10.63 -3.04 5.85
C GLY A 185 9.78 -4.16 5.24
N ILE A 186 10.10 -5.39 5.65
CA ILE A 186 9.30 -6.59 5.37
C ILE A 186 8.37 -6.82 6.55
N LEU A 187 7.05 -6.88 6.29
CA LEU A 187 6.01 -7.18 7.27
C LEU A 187 5.55 -8.63 7.10
N LEU A 188 5.76 -9.46 8.11
CA LEU A 188 5.18 -10.80 8.13
C LEU A 188 3.67 -10.74 8.39
N THR A 189 2.90 -11.35 7.50
CA THR A 189 1.44 -11.36 7.55
C THR A 189 0.90 -12.80 7.63
N MET A 190 -0.34 -12.94 8.15
CA MET A 190 -1.04 -14.22 8.26
C MET A 190 -0.20 -15.27 9.01
N VAL A 191 0.48 -14.85 10.06
CA VAL A 191 1.34 -15.71 10.87
C VAL A 191 0.49 -16.58 11.79
N ASP A 192 0.63 -17.91 11.68
CA ASP A 192 0.07 -18.84 12.67
C ASP A 192 1.14 -19.16 13.72
N ASN A 193 1.14 -18.40 14.81
CA ASN A 193 2.12 -18.55 15.91
C ASN A 193 2.05 -19.91 16.65
N ARG A 194 1.06 -20.76 16.34
CA ARG A 194 0.96 -22.11 16.90
C ARG A 194 1.86 -23.11 16.19
N THR A 195 2.39 -22.72 15.01
CA THR A 195 3.20 -23.61 14.17
C THR A 195 4.68 -23.29 14.25
N ASN A 196 5.54 -24.31 14.32
CA ASN A 196 6.97 -24.15 14.17
C ASN A 196 7.33 -23.60 12.80
N TYR A 197 6.55 -23.95 11.79
CA TYR A 197 6.73 -23.51 10.41
C TYR A 197 6.76 -21.98 10.25
N ALA A 198 5.85 -21.25 10.90
CA ALA A 198 5.86 -19.79 10.85
C ALA A 198 7.14 -19.19 11.45
N ARG A 199 7.65 -19.84 12.52
CA ARG A 199 8.92 -19.45 13.16
C ARG A 199 10.13 -19.72 12.25
N ASP A 200 10.14 -20.87 11.58
CA ASP A 200 11.21 -21.24 10.65
C ASP A 200 11.25 -20.28 9.46
N ILE A 201 10.09 -19.90 8.92
CA ILE A 201 9.98 -18.89 7.85
C ILE A 201 10.51 -17.52 8.31
N SER A 202 10.13 -17.09 9.50
CA SER A 202 10.64 -15.83 10.07
C SER A 202 12.16 -15.84 10.18
N ASN A 203 12.73 -16.91 10.71
CA ASN A 203 14.18 -17.09 10.82
C ASN A 203 14.88 -17.06 9.44
N LEU A 204 14.32 -17.77 8.46
CA LEU A 204 14.85 -17.78 7.09
C LEU A 204 14.81 -16.39 6.44
N LEU A 205 13.79 -15.59 6.69
CA LEU A 205 13.73 -14.21 6.19
C LEU A 205 14.78 -13.33 6.87
N ILE A 206 14.95 -13.46 8.18
CA ILE A 206 15.99 -12.75 8.94
C ILE A 206 17.38 -13.12 8.43
N GLU A 207 17.66 -14.39 8.24
CA GLU A 207 18.95 -14.89 7.74
C GLU A 207 19.26 -14.38 6.32
N ASN A 208 18.27 -14.42 5.40
CA ASN A 208 18.49 -14.07 4.00
C ASN A 208 18.44 -12.56 3.72
N TYR A 209 17.64 -11.80 4.48
CA TYR A 209 17.35 -10.40 4.18
C TYR A 209 17.65 -9.44 5.34
N GLY A 210 17.67 -9.89 6.59
CA GLY A 210 17.78 -9.03 7.77
C GLY A 210 19.04 -8.17 7.84
N SER A 211 20.12 -8.57 7.15
CA SER A 211 21.34 -7.75 7.02
C SER A 211 21.22 -6.60 6.00
N ARG A 212 20.20 -6.61 5.16
CA ARG A 212 20.02 -5.66 4.03
C ARG A 212 18.71 -4.88 4.07
N VAL A 213 17.69 -5.46 4.68
CA VAL A 213 16.34 -4.93 4.73
C VAL A 213 15.82 -5.11 6.14
N ARG A 214 15.22 -4.06 6.71
CA ARG A 214 14.52 -4.15 7.99
C ARG A 214 13.39 -5.17 7.90
N ILE A 215 13.22 -5.97 8.94
CA ILE A 215 12.03 -6.80 9.16
C ILE A 215 11.31 -6.22 10.37
N PHE A 216 10.02 -5.92 10.23
CA PHE A 216 9.22 -5.41 11.33
C PHE A 216 9.19 -6.41 12.48
N GLU A 217 9.29 -5.94 13.71
CA GLU A 217 9.31 -6.79 14.91
C GLU A 217 7.95 -7.46 15.12
N ASN A 218 6.88 -6.70 14.85
CA ASN A 218 5.52 -7.18 15.00
C ASN A 218 5.00 -7.77 13.68
N SER A 219 4.46 -8.98 13.77
CA SER A 219 3.80 -9.67 12.64
C SER A 219 2.29 -9.62 12.77
N ILE A 220 1.59 -9.67 11.64
CA ILE A 220 0.12 -9.72 11.60
C ILE A 220 -0.33 -11.18 11.67
N PRO A 221 -1.05 -11.59 12.72
CA PRO A 221 -1.52 -12.96 12.86
C PRO A 221 -2.62 -13.30 11.87
N ILE A 222 -2.76 -14.59 11.53
CA ILE A 222 -3.91 -15.08 10.76
C ILE A 222 -5.19 -14.89 11.56
N SER A 223 -6.26 -14.37 10.90
CA SER A 223 -7.57 -14.18 11.53
C SER A 223 -8.67 -14.23 10.48
N VAL A 224 -9.75 -14.94 10.80
CA VAL A 224 -10.98 -14.94 10.00
C VAL A 224 -11.63 -13.56 10.03
N ARG A 225 -11.66 -12.89 11.18
CA ARG A 225 -12.21 -11.53 11.33
C ARG A 225 -11.49 -10.50 10.43
N ALA A 226 -10.18 -10.64 10.24
CA ALA A 226 -9.46 -9.78 9.34
C ALA A 226 -9.83 -10.00 7.85
N ALA A 227 -10.41 -11.12 7.49
CA ALA A 227 -10.94 -11.36 6.15
C ALA A 227 -12.37 -10.78 5.97
N GLU A 228 -13.12 -10.63 7.05
CA GLU A 228 -14.50 -10.12 7.04
C GLU A 228 -14.57 -8.60 6.87
N ILE A 229 -13.57 -7.85 7.36
CA ILE A 229 -13.57 -6.38 7.38
C ILE A 229 -13.75 -5.73 5.99
N SER A 230 -13.20 -6.37 4.95
CA SER A 230 -13.34 -5.86 3.58
C SER A 230 -14.78 -5.85 3.06
N ALA A 231 -15.62 -6.77 3.56
CA ALA A 231 -17.04 -6.83 3.20
C ALA A 231 -17.88 -5.81 3.97
N GLU A 232 -17.44 -5.41 5.16
CA GLU A 232 -18.14 -4.47 6.04
C GLU A 232 -17.75 -3.00 5.80
N GLY A 233 -16.66 -2.76 5.08
CA GLY A 233 -16.16 -1.40 4.80
C GLY A 233 -15.64 -0.68 6.04
N VAL A 234 -15.06 -1.43 7.02
CA VAL A 234 -14.54 -0.89 8.27
C VAL A 234 -13.15 -1.45 8.58
N SER A 235 -12.41 -0.78 9.46
CA SER A 235 -11.12 -1.29 9.93
C SER A 235 -11.25 -2.42 10.95
N ILE A 236 -10.14 -3.14 11.17
CA ILE A 236 -10.05 -4.11 12.27
C ILE A 236 -10.22 -3.45 13.64
N TYR A 237 -9.87 -2.17 13.76
CA TYR A 237 -10.03 -1.43 15.02
C TYR A 237 -11.51 -1.19 15.39
N LYS A 238 -12.39 -1.11 14.39
CA LYS A 238 -13.84 -0.99 14.61
C LYS A 238 -14.51 -2.36 14.73
N HIS A 239 -14.12 -3.32 13.88
CA HIS A 239 -14.72 -4.66 13.82
C HIS A 239 -14.32 -5.54 15.02
N ASP A 240 -13.04 -5.55 15.41
CA ASP A 240 -12.51 -6.36 16.53
C ASP A 240 -11.47 -5.57 17.35
N PRO A 241 -11.89 -4.51 18.09
CA PRO A 241 -10.99 -3.56 18.73
C PRO A 241 -10.06 -4.17 19.79
N ASN A 242 -10.46 -5.30 20.40
CA ASN A 242 -9.68 -6.02 21.41
C ASN A 242 -8.98 -7.26 20.82
N GLY A 243 -9.05 -7.44 19.51
CA GLY A 243 -8.49 -8.58 18.82
C GLY A 243 -6.97 -8.48 18.65
N LYS A 244 -6.32 -9.65 18.50
CA LYS A 244 -4.87 -9.72 18.28
C LYS A 244 -4.41 -9.00 17.01
N VAL A 245 -5.26 -8.95 15.97
CA VAL A 245 -4.93 -8.27 14.72
C VAL A 245 -4.99 -6.76 14.89
N ALA A 246 -5.97 -6.22 15.63
CA ALA A 246 -6.03 -4.80 15.96
C ALA A 246 -4.78 -4.36 16.74
N SER A 247 -4.41 -5.13 17.76
CA SER A 247 -3.18 -4.88 18.54
C SER A 247 -1.92 -4.94 17.66
N ALA A 248 -1.84 -5.91 16.73
CA ALA A 248 -0.70 -6.05 15.84
C ALA A 248 -0.56 -4.87 14.86
N TYR A 249 -1.68 -4.36 14.29
CA TYR A 249 -1.65 -3.17 13.46
C TYR A 249 -1.36 -1.89 14.26
N GLN A 250 -1.79 -1.82 15.52
CA GLN A 250 -1.39 -0.72 16.41
C GLN A 250 0.12 -0.72 16.62
N SER A 251 0.72 -1.86 16.95
CA SER A 251 2.18 -1.98 17.10
C SER A 251 2.92 -1.64 15.81
N LEU A 252 2.43 -2.10 14.65
CA LEU A 252 2.99 -1.70 13.35
C LEU A 252 2.94 -0.18 13.15
N THR A 253 1.82 0.46 13.52
CA THR A 253 1.67 1.91 13.42
C THR A 253 2.72 2.63 14.28
N GLU A 254 2.94 2.16 15.50
CA GLU A 254 3.98 2.69 16.41
C GLU A 254 5.39 2.51 15.85
N GLU A 255 5.67 1.33 15.24
CA GLU A 255 6.96 1.08 14.58
C GLU A 255 7.20 2.00 13.37
N VAL A 256 6.16 2.32 12.59
CA VAL A 256 6.26 3.23 11.44
C VAL A 256 6.46 4.67 11.89
N LEU A 257 5.80 5.10 12.97
CA LEU A 257 5.96 6.43 13.57
C LEU A 257 7.34 6.60 14.23
N GLY A 258 7.88 5.55 14.85
CA GLY A 258 9.20 5.58 15.49
C GLY A 258 10.39 5.66 14.52
N ASN A 259 10.14 5.55 13.22
CA ASN A 259 11.14 5.68 12.14
C ASN A 259 11.21 7.09 11.52
N GLU A 260 10.57 8.10 12.09
CA GLU A 260 10.62 9.50 11.64
C GLU A 260 11.90 10.23 12.04
#